data_4d219d31ef5368e052280f23649587b7
#
_entry.id   4d219d31ef5368e052280f23649587b7
#
_cell.length_a   1.000
_cell.length_b   1.000
_cell.length_c   1.000
_cell.angle_alpha   90.00
_cell.angle_beta   90.00
_cell.angle_gamma   90.00
#
_symmetry.space_group_name_H-M   'P 1'
#
loop_
_entity.id
_entity.type
_entity.pdbx_description
1 polymer ?
#
loop_
_entity_poly.entity_id
_entity_poly.type
_entity_poly.pdbx_seq_one_letter_code
_entity_poly.pdbx_strand_id
1 'polypeptide(L)'
;HVARQKEERRQQLFQPLGKHEPHGTLGCGCSGTTVQEFAPRKRQESKAAGPVGERRQTWPVKLRLVPSSAPFLKGADILLAADCSAPASARFCEIASGKVVLIACPKFEDNQEMRARLVALFTEARPASVTVLRMEVPCCRGIAAVCHEAAESCGISVRELVMGRNGELCLRGRTDSLLVAIKIHIKY
;
A
#
# COMPACT_ATOMS: atom_id res chain seq x y z
N HIS A 1 -19.28 38.18 11.99
CA HIS A 1 -19.88 36.91 12.48
C HIS A 1 -19.44 35.71 11.64
N VAL A 2 -19.45 35.78 10.33
CA VAL A 2 -19.13 34.69 9.40
C VAL A 2 -17.64 34.29 9.45
N ALA A 3 -16.71 35.23 9.60
CA ALA A 3 -15.29 34.98 9.68
C ALA A 3 -14.91 34.18 10.97
N ARG A 4 -15.55 34.51 12.07
CA ARG A 4 -15.35 33.85 13.37
C ARG A 4 -15.89 32.42 13.35
N GLN A 5 -17.02 32.15 12.73
CA GLN A 5 -17.56 30.79 12.57
C GLN A 5 -16.68 29.91 11.65
N LYS A 6 -16.04 30.49 10.62
CA LYS A 6 -15.07 29.76 9.77
C LYS A 6 -13.82 29.37 10.55
N GLU A 7 -13.34 30.24 11.42
CA GLU A 7 -12.15 29.97 12.25
C GLU A 7 -12.43 28.90 13.32
N GLU A 8 -13.58 28.98 14.00
CA GLU A 8 -14.02 27.97 14.97
C GLU A 8 -14.21 26.59 14.31
N ARG A 9 -14.76 26.55 13.09
CA ARG A 9 -14.90 25.30 12.30
C ARG A 9 -13.55 24.72 11.86
N ARG A 10 -12.59 25.59 11.53
CA ARG A 10 -11.23 25.19 11.20
C ARG A 10 -10.48 24.60 12.38
N GLN A 11 -10.65 25.18 13.56
CA GLN A 11 -10.08 24.68 14.82
C GLN A 11 -10.70 23.34 15.24
N GLN A 12 -12.00 23.11 15.01
CA GLN A 12 -12.66 21.81 15.28
C GLN A 12 -12.21 20.70 14.33
N LEU A 13 -11.84 21.03 13.07
CA LEU A 13 -11.32 20.08 12.09
C LEU A 13 -9.88 19.63 12.37
N PHE A 14 -9.13 20.40 13.18
CA PHE A 14 -7.74 20.12 13.55
C PHE A 14 -7.57 19.78 15.04
N GLN A 15 -8.60 19.27 15.70
CA GLN A 15 -8.38 18.72 17.04
C GLN A 15 -7.49 17.49 16.95
N PRO A 16 -6.37 17.46 17.69
CA PRO A 16 -5.50 16.27 17.70
C PRO A 16 -6.30 15.09 18.26
N LEU A 17 -6.43 14.06 17.46
CA LEU A 17 -6.92 12.75 17.89
C LEU A 17 -6.09 12.31 19.08
N GLY A 18 -6.74 12.05 20.21
CA GLY A 18 -6.26 11.79 21.55
C GLY A 18 -4.82 11.26 21.71
N LYS A 19 -4.24 11.50 22.88
CA LYS A 19 -2.90 11.08 23.30
C LYS A 19 -2.66 9.60 23.00
N HIS A 20 -2.00 9.29 21.87
CA HIS A 20 -1.46 7.98 21.60
C HIS A 20 -0.02 7.93 22.09
N GLU A 21 0.30 6.90 22.86
CA GLU A 21 1.67 6.58 23.26
C GLU A 21 2.56 6.43 21.99
N PRO A 22 3.71 7.08 21.91
CA PRO A 22 4.53 7.09 20.71
C PRO A 22 5.32 5.78 20.58
N HIS A 23 4.85 4.89 19.73
CA HIS A 23 5.67 3.79 19.23
C HIS A 23 6.42 4.27 17.98
N GLY A 24 7.70 4.59 18.14
CA GLY A 24 8.66 4.87 17.05
C GLY A 24 8.26 6.03 16.13
N THR A 25 8.54 7.26 16.54
CA THR A 25 8.38 8.45 15.69
C THR A 25 9.61 8.66 14.80
N LEU A 26 9.40 8.81 13.50
CA LEU A 26 10.36 9.51 12.65
C LEU A 26 10.47 10.96 13.17
N GLY A 27 11.67 11.54 13.18
CA GLY A 27 12.06 12.76 13.90
C GLY A 27 11.20 14.03 13.78
N CYS A 28 10.07 14.03 13.07
CA CYS A 28 9.14 15.16 13.00
C CYS A 28 8.01 15.14 14.05
N GLY A 29 7.84 14.03 14.78
CA GLY A 29 6.81 13.90 15.84
C GLY A 29 5.35 14.00 15.38
N CYS A 30 5.08 14.04 14.07
CA CYS A 30 3.70 14.12 13.59
C CYS A 30 3.04 12.73 13.52
N SER A 31 1.73 12.67 13.79
CA SER A 31 0.95 11.43 13.73
C SER A 31 0.95 10.75 12.35
N GLY A 32 1.25 11.50 11.28
CA GLY A 32 1.38 10.97 9.92
C GLY A 32 2.55 10.01 9.73
N THR A 33 3.56 10.06 10.59
CA THR A 33 4.77 9.22 10.54
C THR A 33 4.83 8.19 11.66
N THR A 34 3.84 8.14 12.54
CA THR A 34 3.74 7.14 13.61
C THR A 34 3.55 5.75 13.02
N VAL A 35 4.39 4.79 13.42
CA VAL A 35 4.26 3.39 13.00
C VAL A 35 3.15 2.72 13.80
N GLN A 36 2.14 2.18 13.12
CA GLN A 36 1.00 1.53 13.76
C GLN A 36 0.55 0.29 12.95
N GLU A 37 0.15 -0.75 13.66
CA GLU A 37 -0.60 -1.87 13.14
C GLU A 37 -1.93 -1.95 13.88
N PHE A 38 -3.02 -1.98 13.13
CA PHE A 38 -4.37 -1.99 13.71
C PHE A 38 -4.91 -3.41 13.74
N ALA A 39 -5.61 -3.75 14.83
CA ALA A 39 -6.34 -5.00 14.89
C ALA A 39 -7.37 -5.08 13.75
N PRO A 40 -7.62 -6.28 13.18
CA PRO A 40 -8.63 -6.47 12.14
C PRO A 40 -9.98 -5.96 12.63
N ARG A 41 -10.60 -5.04 11.88
CA ARG A 41 -11.96 -4.62 12.17
C ARG A 41 -12.92 -5.72 11.75
N LYS A 42 -13.74 -6.21 12.68
CA LYS A 42 -14.90 -7.02 12.32
C LYS A 42 -15.76 -6.21 11.33
N ARG A 43 -15.86 -6.72 10.10
CA ARG A 43 -16.62 -6.06 9.05
C ARG A 43 -18.10 -6.11 9.45
N GLN A 44 -18.77 -4.96 9.49
CA GLN A 44 -20.22 -4.93 9.46
C GLN A 44 -20.64 -5.53 8.11
N GLU A 45 -21.44 -6.60 8.15
CA GLU A 45 -21.91 -7.31 6.97
C GLU A 45 -22.76 -6.38 6.10
N SER A 46 -22.12 -5.76 5.11
CA SER A 46 -22.85 -5.18 3.99
C SER A 46 -23.17 -6.31 3.01
N LYS A 47 -24.45 -6.57 2.77
CA LYS A 47 -24.96 -7.65 1.90
C LYS A 47 -24.49 -7.64 0.43
N ALA A 48 -23.55 -6.77 0.05
CA ALA A 48 -23.18 -6.52 -1.34
C ALA A 48 -21.73 -6.85 -1.73
N ALA A 49 -20.90 -7.40 -0.84
CA ALA A 49 -19.51 -7.72 -1.19
C ALA A 49 -19.17 -9.12 -0.71
N GLY A 50 -18.73 -9.99 -1.64
CA GLY A 50 -18.21 -11.32 -1.35
C GLY A 50 -17.06 -11.32 -0.32
N PRO A 51 -16.58 -12.48 0.13
CA PRO A 51 -15.56 -12.60 1.17
C PRO A 51 -14.26 -11.97 0.70
N VAL A 52 -14.05 -10.72 1.09
CA VAL A 52 -12.74 -10.06 0.96
C VAL A 52 -11.93 -10.48 2.16
N GLY A 53 -10.83 -11.19 1.94
CA GLY A 53 -9.91 -11.59 2.99
C GLY A 53 -9.49 -10.39 3.86
N GLU A 54 -9.15 -10.67 5.11
CA GLU A 54 -8.73 -9.63 6.05
C GLU A 54 -7.50 -8.88 5.51
N ARG A 55 -7.65 -7.57 5.32
CA ARG A 55 -6.54 -6.71 4.96
C ARG A 55 -5.74 -6.37 6.22
N ARG A 56 -4.44 -6.53 6.18
CA ARG A 56 -3.56 -5.98 7.23
C ARG A 56 -3.65 -4.45 7.21
N GLN A 57 -4.05 -3.87 8.32
CA GLN A 57 -4.17 -2.42 8.46
C GLN A 57 -2.93 -1.91 9.18
N THR A 58 -2.02 -1.33 8.41
CA THR A 58 -0.75 -0.79 8.91
C THR A 58 -0.65 0.69 8.58
N TRP A 59 0.10 1.42 9.37
CA TRP A 59 0.37 2.83 9.18
C TRP A 59 1.85 3.14 9.52
N PRO A 60 2.54 3.99 8.77
CA PRO A 60 2.12 4.69 7.53
C PRO A 60 1.99 3.74 6.33
N VAL A 61 1.28 4.17 5.27
CA VAL A 61 1.15 3.42 4.01
C VAL A 61 2.04 3.98 2.90
N LYS A 62 2.41 5.26 2.98
CA LYS A 62 3.27 5.92 1.99
C LYS A 62 4.70 5.41 2.15
N LEU A 63 5.27 4.81 1.11
CA LEU A 63 6.63 4.23 1.14
C LEU A 63 7.66 5.19 1.75
N ARG A 64 7.57 6.47 1.39
CA ARG A 64 8.47 7.51 1.88
C ARG A 64 8.42 7.73 3.39
N LEU A 65 7.30 7.40 4.04
CA LEU A 65 7.07 7.61 5.47
C LEU A 65 7.31 6.35 6.31
N VAL A 66 7.41 5.18 5.66
CA VAL A 66 7.60 3.91 6.37
C VAL A 66 9.08 3.70 6.67
N PRO A 67 9.47 3.57 7.94
CA PRO A 67 10.84 3.18 8.28
C PRO A 67 11.07 1.71 7.89
N SER A 68 12.30 1.40 7.40
CA SER A 68 12.70 0.03 7.03
C SER A 68 12.59 -0.96 8.19
N SER A 69 12.75 -0.47 9.42
CA SER A 69 12.63 -1.22 10.69
C SER A 69 11.21 -1.44 11.18
N ALA A 70 10.17 -0.98 10.44
CA ALA A 70 8.79 -1.11 10.91
C ALA A 70 8.43 -2.58 11.19
N PRO A 71 7.98 -2.95 12.40
CA PRO A 71 7.79 -4.34 12.81
C PRO A 71 6.83 -5.13 11.90
N PHE A 72 5.81 -4.46 11.34
CA PHE A 72 4.82 -5.08 10.47
C PHE A 72 5.38 -5.50 9.09
N LEU A 73 6.58 -5.05 8.71
CA LEU A 73 7.24 -5.41 7.45
C LEU A 73 7.96 -6.76 7.53
N LYS A 74 8.40 -7.15 8.73
CA LYS A 74 9.25 -8.33 8.91
C LYS A 74 8.57 -9.61 8.46
N GLY A 75 9.14 -10.27 7.43
CA GLY A 75 8.61 -11.49 6.85
C GLY A 75 7.22 -11.33 6.22
N ALA A 76 6.75 -10.10 5.95
CA ALA A 76 5.42 -9.86 5.42
C ALA A 76 5.34 -10.09 3.91
N ASP A 77 4.14 -10.39 3.44
CA ASP A 77 3.80 -10.22 2.03
C ASP A 77 3.53 -8.74 1.76
N ILE A 78 4.28 -8.13 0.85
CA ILE A 78 4.21 -6.71 0.54
C ILE A 78 3.49 -6.49 -0.79
N LEU A 79 2.56 -5.53 -0.81
CA LEU A 79 2.01 -4.94 -2.01
C LEU A 79 2.54 -3.51 -2.15
N LEU A 80 3.49 -3.31 -3.08
CA LEU A 80 3.90 -1.98 -3.50
C LEU A 80 2.97 -1.52 -4.63
N ALA A 81 2.08 -0.60 -4.33
CA ALA A 81 1.05 -0.13 -5.24
C ALA A 81 1.30 1.30 -5.70
N ALA A 82 1.07 1.57 -6.98
CA ALA A 82 1.05 2.94 -7.47
C ALA A 82 -0.11 3.71 -6.83
N ASP A 83 0.10 4.98 -6.49
CA ASP A 83 -0.90 5.84 -5.82
C ASP A 83 -2.27 5.81 -6.52
N CYS A 84 -2.29 5.77 -7.85
CA CYS A 84 -3.51 5.74 -8.64
C CYS A 84 -4.26 4.40 -8.61
N SER A 85 -3.62 3.31 -8.21
CA SER A 85 -4.21 1.98 -8.32
C SER A 85 -5.35 1.71 -7.33
N ALA A 86 -5.24 2.26 -6.12
CA ALA A 86 -6.27 2.10 -5.09
C ALA A 86 -7.61 2.79 -5.47
N PRO A 87 -7.61 4.07 -5.91
CA PRO A 87 -8.84 4.73 -6.32
C PRO A 87 -9.36 4.24 -7.68
N ALA A 88 -8.51 3.71 -8.55
CA ALA A 88 -8.92 3.24 -9.87
C ALA A 88 -9.71 1.93 -9.84
N SER A 89 -9.54 1.08 -8.82
CA SER A 89 -10.13 -0.26 -8.81
C SER A 89 -10.99 -0.55 -7.61
N ALA A 90 -12.23 -0.94 -7.84
CA ALA A 90 -13.13 -1.48 -6.80
C ALA A 90 -12.57 -2.78 -6.17
N ARG A 91 -11.68 -3.49 -6.88
CA ARG A 91 -11.09 -4.76 -6.43
C ARG A 91 -9.74 -4.60 -5.72
N PHE A 92 -9.30 -3.37 -5.47
CA PHE A 92 -8.03 -3.11 -4.80
C PHE A 92 -7.91 -3.85 -3.45
N CYS A 93 -8.99 -3.87 -2.66
CA CYS A 93 -9.01 -4.56 -1.37
C CYS A 93 -8.78 -6.07 -1.49
N GLU A 94 -9.24 -6.70 -2.58
CA GLU A 94 -9.00 -8.13 -2.86
C GLU A 94 -7.50 -8.37 -3.17
N ILE A 95 -6.91 -7.51 -4.00
CA ILE A 95 -5.48 -7.58 -4.37
C ILE A 95 -4.60 -7.36 -3.14
N ALA A 96 -5.02 -6.48 -2.23
CA ALA A 96 -4.31 -6.12 -1.00
C ALA A 96 -4.54 -7.11 0.16
N SER A 97 -5.44 -8.08 -0.01
CA SER A 97 -5.77 -9.05 1.05
C SER A 97 -4.53 -9.78 1.56
N GLY A 98 -4.36 -9.84 2.88
CA GLY A 98 -3.25 -10.49 3.57
C GLY A 98 -1.90 -9.76 3.46
N LYS A 99 -1.81 -8.66 2.70
CA LYS A 99 -0.54 -7.97 2.42
C LYS A 99 -0.41 -6.67 3.19
N VAL A 100 0.83 -6.31 3.48
CA VAL A 100 1.20 -4.95 3.89
C VAL A 100 1.22 -4.07 2.65
N VAL A 101 0.40 -3.02 2.66
CA VAL A 101 0.29 -2.11 1.51
C VAL A 101 1.24 -0.93 1.68
N LEU A 102 2.10 -0.74 0.70
CA LEU A 102 2.93 0.45 0.54
C LEU A 102 2.52 1.16 -0.76
N ILE A 103 2.40 2.47 -0.72
CA ILE A 103 2.04 3.26 -1.91
C ILE A 103 3.14 4.25 -2.28
N ALA A 104 3.36 4.44 -3.58
CA ALA A 104 4.34 5.36 -4.12
C ALA A 104 3.95 5.83 -5.52
N CYS A 105 4.48 6.98 -5.95
CA CYS A 105 4.28 7.51 -7.29
C CYS A 105 5.60 7.96 -7.92
N PRO A 106 6.11 7.27 -8.96
CA PRO A 106 7.38 7.62 -9.60
C PRO A 106 7.34 8.95 -10.36
N LYS A 107 6.16 9.57 -10.51
CA LYS A 107 6.01 10.90 -11.12
C LYS A 107 6.27 12.02 -10.11
N PHE A 108 6.02 11.77 -8.82
CA PHE A 108 6.11 12.77 -7.76
C PHE A 108 7.22 12.46 -6.75
N GLU A 109 7.85 11.30 -6.87
CA GLU A 109 8.93 10.87 -5.97
C GLU A 109 10.21 10.63 -6.79
N ASP A 110 11.36 10.90 -6.20
CA ASP A 110 12.65 10.61 -6.84
C ASP A 110 12.88 9.09 -6.90
N ASN A 111 13.22 8.58 -8.08
CA ASN A 111 13.40 7.15 -8.31
C ASN A 111 14.63 6.59 -7.60
N GLN A 112 15.69 7.37 -7.42
CA GLN A 112 16.91 6.94 -6.71
C GLN A 112 16.63 6.83 -5.21
N GLU A 113 15.91 7.81 -4.64
CA GLU A 113 15.48 7.78 -3.25
C GLU A 113 14.53 6.59 -3.01
N MET A 114 13.57 6.36 -3.91
CA MET A 114 12.64 5.22 -3.85
C MET A 114 13.40 3.89 -3.87
N ARG A 115 14.39 3.75 -4.77
CA ARG A 115 15.24 2.56 -4.85
C ARG A 115 16.02 2.34 -3.56
N ALA A 116 16.68 3.36 -3.05
CA ALA A 116 17.46 3.27 -1.81
C ALA A 116 16.58 2.82 -0.63
N ARG A 117 15.35 3.35 -0.52
CA ARG A 117 14.39 2.96 0.51
C ARG A 117 13.94 1.51 0.37
N LEU A 118 13.66 1.05 -0.86
CA LEU A 118 13.27 -0.33 -1.10
C LEU A 118 14.41 -1.30 -0.79
N VAL A 119 15.65 -0.97 -1.15
CA VAL A 119 16.83 -1.78 -0.80
C VAL A 119 16.97 -1.88 0.73
N ALA A 120 16.89 -0.77 1.45
CA ALA A 120 16.97 -0.75 2.90
C ALA A 120 15.85 -1.60 3.54
N LEU A 121 14.60 -1.44 3.06
CA LEU A 121 13.44 -2.19 3.51
C LEU A 121 13.61 -3.70 3.26
N PHE A 122 13.99 -4.08 2.06
CA PHE A 122 14.15 -5.49 1.69
C PHE A 122 15.29 -6.16 2.45
N THR A 123 16.38 -5.44 2.69
CA THR A 123 17.52 -5.93 3.46
C THR A 123 17.15 -6.17 4.93
N GLU A 124 16.44 -5.23 5.54
CA GLU A 124 16.11 -5.25 6.97
C GLU A 124 14.90 -6.13 7.28
N ALA A 125 13.82 -5.96 6.54
CA ALA A 125 12.54 -6.65 6.80
C ALA A 125 12.49 -8.07 6.23
N ARG A 126 13.26 -8.38 5.18
CA ARG A 126 13.26 -9.67 4.49
C ARG A 126 11.84 -10.17 4.22
N PRO A 127 11.06 -9.48 3.39
CA PRO A 127 9.67 -9.83 3.12
C PRO A 127 9.56 -11.24 2.53
N ALA A 128 8.46 -11.94 2.85
CA ALA A 128 8.19 -13.27 2.31
C ALA A 128 7.88 -13.22 0.80
N SER A 129 7.17 -12.18 0.37
CA SER A 129 6.92 -11.92 -1.05
C SER A 129 6.75 -10.43 -1.33
N VAL A 130 7.00 -10.02 -2.58
CA VAL A 130 6.78 -8.66 -3.05
C VAL A 130 5.93 -8.71 -4.32
N THR A 131 4.80 -7.99 -4.28
CA THR A 131 3.97 -7.76 -5.47
C THR A 131 4.00 -6.27 -5.78
N VAL A 132 4.35 -5.89 -7.00
CA VAL A 132 4.21 -4.51 -7.47
C VAL A 132 2.94 -4.37 -8.31
N LEU A 133 2.06 -3.45 -7.93
CA LEU A 133 0.85 -3.11 -8.67
C LEU A 133 1.02 -1.73 -9.30
N ARG A 134 1.12 -1.69 -10.62
CA ARG A 134 1.21 -0.43 -11.36
C ARG A 134 0.04 -0.22 -12.31
N MET A 135 -0.20 1.03 -12.68
CA MET A 135 -1.10 1.34 -13.79
C MET A 135 -0.45 1.04 -15.14
N GLU A 136 -1.27 0.83 -16.17
CA GLU A 136 -0.82 0.61 -17.57
C GLU A 136 -0.09 1.82 -18.18
N VAL A 137 -0.24 3.01 -17.57
CA VAL A 137 0.29 4.27 -18.08
C VAL A 137 1.83 4.34 -18.00
N PRO A 138 2.49 5.05 -18.95
CA PRO A 138 3.96 5.09 -19.03
C PRO A 138 4.64 5.57 -17.76
N CYS A 139 4.08 6.58 -17.06
CA CYS A 139 4.67 7.11 -15.82
C CYS A 139 4.76 6.07 -14.70
N CYS A 140 3.88 5.07 -14.66
CA CYS A 140 3.91 4.01 -13.65
C CYS A 140 4.93 2.90 -13.91
N ARG A 141 5.61 2.88 -15.07
CA ARG A 141 6.67 1.88 -15.34
C ARG A 141 7.84 2.02 -14.38
N GLY A 142 8.11 3.25 -13.92
CA GLY A 142 9.20 3.55 -13.00
C GLY A 142 9.11 2.79 -11.68
N ILE A 143 7.90 2.67 -11.09
CA ILE A 143 7.75 1.95 -9.80
C ILE A 143 8.09 0.46 -9.94
N ALA A 144 7.73 -0.17 -11.06
CA ALA A 144 8.07 -1.57 -11.30
C ALA A 144 9.58 -1.74 -11.54
N ALA A 145 10.18 -0.89 -12.39
CA ALA A 145 11.61 -0.93 -12.66
C ALA A 145 12.44 -0.79 -11.37
N VAL A 146 12.16 0.24 -10.58
CA VAL A 146 12.85 0.50 -9.30
C VAL A 146 12.64 -0.65 -8.30
N CYS A 147 11.43 -1.24 -8.26
CA CYS A 147 11.15 -2.39 -7.38
C CYS A 147 11.93 -3.63 -7.80
N HIS A 148 12.00 -3.93 -9.10
CA HIS A 148 12.78 -5.07 -9.62
C HIS A 148 14.27 -4.90 -9.34
N GLU A 149 14.85 -3.73 -9.61
CA GLU A 149 16.26 -3.44 -9.33
C GLU A 149 16.62 -3.59 -7.83
N ALA A 150 15.75 -3.07 -6.96
CA ALA A 150 15.95 -3.19 -5.51
C ALA A 150 15.85 -4.65 -5.04
N ALA A 151 14.89 -5.39 -5.56
CA ALA A 151 14.65 -6.79 -5.20
C ALA A 151 15.77 -7.71 -5.71
N GLU A 152 16.27 -7.49 -6.92
CA GLU A 152 17.41 -8.21 -7.49
C GLU A 152 18.64 -8.06 -6.60
N SER A 153 18.92 -6.84 -6.14
CA SER A 153 20.03 -6.59 -5.21
C SER A 153 19.92 -7.34 -3.88
N CYS A 154 18.72 -7.77 -3.50
CA CYS A 154 18.42 -8.46 -2.23
C CYS A 154 18.05 -9.94 -2.42
N GLY A 155 18.08 -10.47 -3.65
CA GLY A 155 17.70 -11.85 -3.95
C GLY A 155 16.21 -12.15 -3.77
N ILE A 156 15.33 -11.15 -3.92
CA ILE A 156 13.88 -11.27 -3.74
C ILE A 156 13.19 -11.32 -5.10
N SER A 157 12.26 -12.28 -5.27
CA SER A 157 11.42 -12.32 -6.46
C SER A 157 10.26 -11.33 -6.36
N VAL A 158 9.99 -10.62 -7.46
CA VAL A 158 8.89 -9.65 -7.55
C VAL A 158 7.86 -10.14 -8.55
N ARG A 159 6.59 -10.11 -8.12
CA ARG A 159 5.44 -10.31 -9.01
C ARG A 159 4.93 -8.94 -9.47
N GLU A 160 4.77 -8.76 -10.77
CA GLU A 160 4.20 -7.54 -11.35
C GLU A 160 2.74 -7.75 -11.75
N LEU A 161 1.88 -6.85 -11.30
CA LEU A 161 0.49 -6.73 -11.72
C LEU A 161 0.30 -5.38 -12.43
N VAL A 162 -0.41 -5.39 -13.54
CA VAL A 162 -0.73 -4.19 -14.32
C VAL A 162 -2.22 -3.94 -14.28
N MET A 163 -2.61 -2.74 -13.91
CA MET A 163 -3.99 -2.30 -13.86
C MET A 163 -4.29 -1.30 -14.96
N GLY A 164 -5.34 -1.54 -15.71
CA GLY A 164 -5.87 -0.62 -16.70
C GLY A 164 -6.50 0.61 -16.04
N ARG A 165 -6.63 1.69 -16.82
CA ARG A 165 -7.32 2.92 -16.35
C ARG A 165 -8.80 2.70 -16.05
N ASN A 166 -9.37 1.62 -16.55
CA ASN A 166 -10.73 1.17 -16.25
C ASN A 166 -10.84 0.40 -14.91
N GLY A 167 -9.73 0.23 -14.17
CA GLY A 167 -9.71 -0.49 -12.89
C GLY A 167 -9.63 -2.01 -13.00
N GLU A 168 -9.51 -2.56 -14.20
CA GLU A 168 -9.36 -4.00 -14.46
C GLU A 168 -7.87 -4.40 -14.50
N LEU A 169 -7.55 -5.62 -14.04
CA LEU A 169 -6.20 -6.16 -14.21
C LEU A 169 -5.95 -6.54 -15.67
N CYS A 170 -4.87 -6.02 -16.24
CA CYS A 170 -4.42 -6.37 -17.56
C CYS A 170 -3.80 -7.78 -17.54
N LEU A 171 -4.43 -8.71 -18.24
CA LEU A 171 -3.91 -10.08 -18.42
C LEU A 171 -2.75 -10.04 -19.42
N ARG A 172 -1.50 -9.96 -18.95
CA ARG A 172 -0.36 -10.32 -19.78
C ARG A 172 -0.19 -11.82 -19.74
N GLY A 173 -0.35 -12.47 -20.91
CA GLY A 173 -0.32 -13.91 -21.09
C GLY A 173 0.89 -14.61 -20.47
N ARG A 174 0.74 -15.06 -19.26
CA ARG A 174 1.31 -16.24 -18.62
C ARG A 174 0.35 -16.64 -17.51
N THR A 175 0.03 -17.91 -17.47
CA THR A 175 -0.89 -18.57 -16.55
C THR A 175 -0.61 -18.22 -15.08
N ASP A 176 -1.17 -17.11 -14.61
CA ASP A 176 -1.14 -16.76 -13.22
C ASP A 176 -2.26 -17.53 -12.50
N SER A 177 -1.88 -18.57 -11.76
CA SER A 177 -2.78 -19.45 -11.00
C SER A 177 -3.75 -18.69 -10.06
N LEU A 178 -3.41 -17.45 -9.65
CA LEU A 178 -4.26 -16.61 -8.83
C LEU A 178 -5.49 -16.06 -9.59
N LEU A 179 -5.36 -15.80 -10.90
CA LEU A 179 -6.49 -15.36 -11.73
C LEU A 179 -7.48 -16.50 -11.99
N VAL A 180 -6.98 -17.74 -12.00
CA VAL A 180 -7.85 -18.94 -12.06
C VAL A 180 -8.62 -19.09 -10.75
N ALA A 181 -7.97 -18.88 -9.60
CA ALA A 181 -8.64 -18.96 -8.28
C ALA A 181 -9.71 -17.88 -8.09
N ILE A 182 -9.47 -16.66 -8.59
CA ILE A 182 -10.46 -15.56 -8.54
C ILE A 182 -11.65 -15.83 -9.47
N LYS A 183 -11.44 -16.47 -10.64
CA LYS A 183 -12.52 -16.85 -11.57
C LYS A 183 -13.37 -18.03 -11.07
N ILE A 184 -12.82 -18.95 -10.29
CA ILE A 184 -13.54 -20.13 -9.78
C ILE A 184 -14.53 -19.74 -8.67
N HIS A 185 -14.29 -18.65 -7.93
CA HIS A 185 -15.20 -18.18 -6.87
C HIS A 185 -16.37 -17.30 -7.36
N ILE A 186 -16.50 -17.03 -8.67
CA ILE A 186 -17.58 -16.21 -9.25
C ILE A 186 -18.68 -17.07 -9.92
N LYS A 187 -18.50 -18.39 -9.96
CA LYS A 187 -19.58 -19.29 -10.43
C LYS A 187 -20.16 -20.04 -9.23
N TYR A 188 -21.05 -19.37 -8.52
CA TYR A 188 -22.22 -19.96 -7.78
C TYR A 188 -22.94 -18.83 -7.04
#